data_c446b7d8520379a032c08fbea28d4f91
#
_entry.id   c446b7d8520379a032c08fbea28d4f91
#
_cell.length_a   1.000
_cell.length_b   1.000
_cell.length_c   1.000
_cell.angle_alpha   90.00
_cell.angle_beta   90.00
_cell.angle_gamma   90.00
#
_symmetry.space_group_name_H-M   'P 1'
#
loop_
_entity.id
_entity.type
_entity.pdbx_description
1 polymer ?
#
loop_
_entity_poly.entity_id
_entity_poly.type
_entity_poly.pdbx_seq_one_letter_code
_entity_poly.pdbx_strand_id
1 'polypeptide(L)'
;MQGQNIQWFLRRNCSVTPAQLGLLYASLCIVSLGIGTAFWFLGATLILPFAWAELIAVGAAFLVYARHATDGERIYLAGPQLVVELDNGGKMQRAEFRREWVRVEPRTGDGSLIELSEQGRSINVGRYVRPELRPALAQEIRMALRGR
;
A
#
# COMPACT_ATOMS: atom_id res chain seq x y z
N MET A 1 24.23 -14.45 -20.95
CA MET A 1 24.31 -13.98 -19.58
C MET A 1 22.96 -13.60 -19.05
N GLN A 2 22.60 -14.24 -18.01
CA GLN A 2 21.33 -13.93 -17.39
C GLN A 2 21.47 -12.64 -16.60
N GLY A 3 20.71 -11.64 -17.00
CA GLY A 3 20.61 -10.45 -16.19
C GLY A 3 19.98 -10.81 -14.87
N GLN A 4 20.58 -10.35 -13.80
CA GLN A 4 20.01 -10.54 -12.47
C GLN A 4 18.71 -9.74 -12.40
N ASN A 5 17.61 -10.43 -12.19
CA ASN A 5 16.33 -9.79 -11.97
C ASN A 5 16.28 -9.28 -10.53
N ILE A 6 16.80 -8.07 -10.34
CA ILE A 6 16.79 -7.44 -9.03
C ILE A 6 15.46 -6.72 -8.87
N GLN A 7 14.74 -7.07 -7.83
CA GLN A 7 13.44 -6.49 -7.53
C GLN A 7 13.38 -6.06 -6.08
N TRP A 8 12.75 -4.92 -5.86
CA TRP A 8 12.44 -4.44 -4.53
C TRP A 8 10.94 -4.34 -4.38
N PHE A 9 10.42 -4.97 -3.34
CA PHE A 9 9.01 -4.89 -2.97
C PHE A 9 8.89 -4.12 -1.67
N LEU A 10 8.31 -2.95 -1.74
CA LEU A 10 8.10 -2.10 -0.58
C LEU A 10 6.60 -2.04 -0.34
N ARG A 11 6.13 -2.77 0.67
CA ARG A 11 4.71 -2.89 0.97
C ARG A 11 4.38 -2.30 2.32
N ARG A 12 3.15 -1.81 2.42
CA ARG A 12 2.60 -1.44 3.70
C ARG A 12 2.51 -2.68 4.58
N ASN A 13 2.99 -2.56 5.83
CA ASN A 13 2.96 -3.68 6.77
C ASN A 13 1.57 -3.80 7.39
N CYS A 14 0.76 -4.69 6.84
CA CYS A 14 -0.58 -4.96 7.33
C CYS A 14 -0.61 -6.32 8.00
N SER A 15 -1.06 -6.37 9.26
CA SER A 15 -1.12 -7.61 10.02
C SER A 15 -2.36 -8.45 9.69
N VAL A 16 -3.38 -7.84 9.08
CA VAL A 16 -4.64 -8.50 8.77
C VAL A 16 -4.88 -8.46 7.27
N THR A 17 -5.15 -9.63 6.67
CA THR A 17 -5.47 -9.70 5.24
C THR A 17 -6.89 -9.20 4.99
N PRO A 18 -7.20 -8.72 3.76
CA PRO A 18 -8.58 -8.32 3.43
C PRO A 18 -9.60 -9.45 3.63
N ALA A 19 -9.20 -10.71 3.37
CA ALA A 19 -10.08 -11.85 3.57
C ALA A 19 -10.40 -12.06 5.05
N GLN A 20 -9.39 -11.95 5.93
CA GLN A 20 -9.61 -12.04 7.37
C GLN A 20 -10.48 -10.92 7.88
N LEU A 21 -10.28 -9.72 7.37
CA LEU A 21 -11.07 -8.55 7.74
C LEU A 21 -12.51 -8.72 7.33
N GLY A 22 -12.76 -9.23 6.12
CA GLY A 22 -14.09 -9.52 5.63
C GLY A 22 -14.82 -10.54 6.47
N LEU A 23 -14.13 -11.59 6.89
CA LEU A 23 -14.70 -12.63 7.76
C LEU A 23 -15.07 -12.06 9.13
N LEU A 24 -14.19 -11.25 9.70
CA LEU A 24 -14.44 -10.58 10.97
C LEU A 24 -15.66 -9.67 10.88
N TYR A 25 -15.74 -8.90 9.80
CA TYR A 25 -16.88 -7.99 9.58
C TYR A 25 -18.19 -8.77 9.40
N ALA A 26 -18.17 -9.86 8.65
CA ALA A 26 -19.35 -10.70 8.47
C ALA A 26 -19.84 -11.26 9.80
N SER A 27 -18.92 -11.71 10.66
CA SER A 27 -19.25 -12.18 11.99
C SER A 27 -19.88 -11.07 12.83
N LEU A 28 -19.33 -9.89 12.78
CA LEU A 28 -19.84 -8.72 13.50
C LEU A 28 -21.27 -8.38 13.02
N CYS A 29 -21.52 -8.42 11.71
CA CYS A 29 -22.84 -8.18 11.16
C CYS A 29 -23.86 -9.19 11.66
N ILE A 30 -23.52 -10.47 11.64
CA ILE A 30 -24.41 -11.54 12.07
C ILE A 30 -24.78 -11.36 13.54
N VAL A 31 -23.80 -11.11 14.40
CA VAL A 31 -24.02 -10.96 15.84
C VAL A 31 -24.83 -9.69 16.11
N SER A 32 -24.44 -8.56 15.54
CA SER A 32 -25.10 -7.28 15.81
C SER A 32 -26.54 -7.26 15.32
N LEU A 33 -26.79 -7.75 14.11
CA LEU A 33 -28.12 -7.77 13.54
C LEU A 33 -29.00 -8.80 14.24
N GLY A 34 -28.41 -9.94 14.67
CA GLY A 34 -29.13 -10.93 15.44
C GLY A 34 -29.61 -10.39 16.78
N ILE A 35 -28.74 -9.69 17.50
CA ILE A 35 -29.08 -9.05 18.77
C ILE A 35 -30.14 -7.94 18.55
N GLY A 36 -29.92 -7.10 17.55
CA GLY A 36 -30.87 -6.01 17.24
C GLY A 36 -32.25 -6.54 16.88
N THR A 37 -32.30 -7.62 16.10
CA THR A 37 -33.56 -8.24 15.72
C THR A 37 -34.28 -8.85 16.92
N ALA A 38 -33.54 -9.52 17.82
CA ALA A 38 -34.11 -10.08 19.05
C ALA A 38 -34.73 -8.98 19.90
N PHE A 39 -34.04 -7.87 20.09
CA PHE A 39 -34.58 -6.74 20.85
C PHE A 39 -35.74 -6.07 20.14
N TRP A 40 -35.76 -6.06 18.81
CA TRP A 40 -36.90 -5.55 18.04
C TRP A 40 -38.15 -6.29 18.42
N PHE A 41 -38.12 -7.61 18.48
CA PHE A 41 -39.26 -8.43 18.87
C PHE A 41 -39.65 -8.24 20.35
N LEU A 42 -38.72 -7.80 21.18
CA LEU A 42 -38.99 -7.50 22.59
C LEU A 42 -39.50 -6.08 22.82
N GLY A 43 -39.68 -5.30 21.76
CA GLY A 43 -40.19 -3.94 21.83
C GLY A 43 -39.14 -2.84 21.83
N ALA A 44 -37.88 -3.19 21.90
CA ALA A 44 -36.78 -2.22 21.86
C ALA A 44 -36.44 -1.89 20.40
N THR A 45 -37.23 -1.04 19.77
CA THR A 45 -37.14 -0.82 18.32
C THR A 45 -36.02 0.10 17.89
N LEU A 46 -35.36 0.82 18.82
CA LEU A 46 -34.27 1.72 18.46
C LEU A 46 -32.93 1.05 18.32
N ILE A 47 -32.78 -0.18 18.81
CA ILE A 47 -31.48 -0.90 18.79
C ILE A 47 -31.13 -1.31 17.36
N LEU A 48 -32.09 -1.81 16.59
CA LEU A 48 -31.82 -2.29 15.25
C LEU A 48 -31.40 -1.19 14.28
N PRO A 49 -32.08 -0.02 14.23
CA PRO A 49 -31.60 1.09 13.39
C PRO A 49 -30.21 1.58 13.80
N PHE A 50 -29.93 1.59 15.10
CA PHE A 50 -28.62 2.00 15.61
C PHE A 50 -27.53 1.00 15.19
N ALA A 51 -27.83 -0.29 15.24
CA ALA A 51 -26.92 -1.33 14.78
C ALA A 51 -26.59 -1.18 13.30
N TRP A 52 -27.60 -0.87 12.47
CA TRP A 52 -27.39 -0.59 11.06
C TRP A 52 -26.45 0.59 10.85
N ALA A 53 -26.65 1.69 11.56
CA ALA A 53 -25.80 2.87 11.43
C ALA A 53 -24.36 2.54 11.84
N GLU A 54 -24.17 1.79 12.91
CA GLU A 54 -22.86 1.38 13.38
C GLU A 54 -22.17 0.48 12.35
N LEU A 55 -22.88 -0.49 11.78
CA LEU A 55 -22.33 -1.41 10.80
C LEU A 55 -21.93 -0.70 9.51
N ILE A 56 -22.69 0.30 9.10
CA ILE A 56 -22.37 1.11 7.93
C ILE A 56 -21.06 1.88 8.18
N ALA A 57 -20.92 2.48 9.35
CA ALA A 57 -19.71 3.24 9.70
C ALA A 57 -18.49 2.34 9.76
N VAL A 58 -18.60 1.19 10.44
CA VAL A 58 -17.49 0.24 10.55
C VAL A 58 -17.16 -0.35 9.19
N GLY A 59 -18.17 -0.66 8.39
CA GLY A 59 -17.97 -1.19 7.03
C GLY A 59 -17.23 -0.21 6.14
N ALA A 60 -17.55 1.08 6.22
CA ALA A 60 -16.86 2.11 5.47
C ALA A 60 -15.38 2.16 5.88
N ALA A 61 -15.10 2.11 7.18
CA ALA A 61 -13.73 2.10 7.69
C ALA A 61 -12.96 0.87 7.21
N PHE A 62 -13.60 -0.30 7.23
CA PHE A 62 -12.99 -1.53 6.77
C PHE A 62 -12.73 -1.51 5.26
N LEU A 63 -13.63 -0.90 4.50
CA LEU A 63 -13.46 -0.77 3.05
C LEU A 63 -12.25 0.10 2.72
N VAL A 64 -12.08 1.21 3.43
CA VAL A 64 -10.92 2.07 3.25
C VAL A 64 -9.64 1.30 3.62
N TYR A 65 -9.65 0.58 4.72
CA TYR A 65 -8.50 -0.24 5.11
C TYR A 65 -8.17 -1.28 4.03
N ALA A 66 -9.18 -2.01 3.53
CA ALA A 66 -8.96 -3.05 2.54
C ALA A 66 -8.41 -2.48 1.24
N ARG A 67 -8.85 -1.28 0.84
CA ARG A 67 -8.34 -0.62 -0.35
C ARG A 67 -6.85 -0.34 -0.27
N HIS A 68 -6.36 0.00 0.92
CA HIS A 68 -4.96 0.35 1.13
C HIS A 68 -4.12 -0.80 1.66
N ALA A 69 -4.72 -1.97 1.88
CA ALA A 69 -3.99 -3.12 2.41
C ALA A 69 -2.96 -3.66 1.42
N THR A 70 -3.17 -3.45 0.13
CA THR A 70 -2.26 -3.89 -0.92
C THR A 70 -1.38 -2.76 -1.45
N ASP A 71 -1.43 -1.59 -0.81
CA ASP A 71 -0.57 -0.47 -1.20
C ASP A 71 0.89 -0.88 -1.13
N GLY A 72 1.65 -0.49 -2.13
CA GLY A 72 3.05 -0.85 -2.16
C GLY A 72 3.76 -0.22 -3.33
N GLU A 73 5.05 -0.44 -3.35
CA GLU A 73 5.92 0.04 -4.41
C GLU A 73 6.72 -1.15 -4.93
N ARG A 74 6.87 -1.19 -6.22
CA ARG A 74 7.66 -2.25 -6.86
C ARG A 74 8.69 -1.59 -7.77
N ILE A 75 9.94 -1.90 -7.54
CA ILE A 75 11.05 -1.37 -8.32
C ILE A 75 11.81 -2.56 -8.88
N TYR A 76 12.00 -2.58 -10.19
CA TYR A 76 12.76 -3.68 -10.79
C TYR A 76 13.50 -3.23 -12.04
N LEU A 77 14.55 -3.96 -12.36
CA LEU A 77 15.34 -3.73 -13.56
C LEU A 77 14.85 -4.67 -14.66
N ALA A 78 14.46 -4.09 -15.78
CA ALA A 78 14.03 -4.84 -16.96
C ALA A 78 14.95 -4.49 -18.12
N GLY A 79 16.03 -5.26 -18.28
CA GLY A 79 17.03 -4.98 -19.30
C GLY A 79 17.69 -3.62 -19.10
N PRO A 80 17.63 -2.73 -20.11
CA PRO A 80 18.23 -1.39 -19.98
C PRO A 80 17.37 -0.39 -19.24
N GLN A 81 16.22 -0.81 -18.69
CA GLN A 81 15.28 0.11 -18.06
C GLN A 81 15.08 -0.21 -16.59
N LEU A 82 14.89 0.84 -15.81
CA LEU A 82 14.43 0.75 -14.44
C LEU A 82 12.94 1.03 -14.43
N VAL A 83 12.14 0.08 -13.96
CA VAL A 83 10.70 0.21 -13.91
C VAL A 83 10.25 0.38 -12.47
N VAL A 84 9.41 1.38 -12.25
CA VAL A 84 8.85 1.68 -10.94
C VAL A 84 7.34 1.62 -11.04
N GLU A 85 6.72 0.79 -10.22
CA GLU A 85 5.28 0.68 -10.13
C GLU A 85 4.83 1.06 -8.72
N LEU A 86 3.90 1.99 -8.64
CA LEU A 86 3.33 2.44 -7.37
C LEU A 86 1.86 2.05 -7.32
N ASP A 87 1.47 1.32 -6.30
CA ASP A 87 0.08 0.95 -6.06
C ASP A 87 -0.42 1.70 -4.83
N ASN A 88 -1.40 2.57 -5.02
CA ASN A 88 -1.96 3.37 -3.94
C ASN A 88 -3.49 3.38 -4.05
N GLY A 89 -4.16 2.64 -3.18
CA GLY A 89 -5.61 2.59 -3.13
C GLY A 89 -6.25 2.05 -4.40
N GLY A 90 -5.59 1.14 -5.10
CA GLY A 90 -6.08 0.58 -6.35
C GLY A 90 -5.68 1.38 -7.58
N LYS A 91 -5.01 2.52 -7.38
CA LYS A 91 -4.46 3.30 -8.48
C LYS A 91 -3.01 2.91 -8.68
N MET A 92 -2.70 2.46 -9.88
CA MET A 92 -1.34 2.06 -10.21
C MET A 92 -0.69 3.12 -11.08
N GLN A 93 0.48 3.58 -10.65
CA GLN A 93 1.32 4.46 -11.43
C GLN A 93 2.56 3.69 -11.83
N ARG A 94 2.92 3.84 -13.10
CA ARG A 94 4.11 3.16 -13.62
C ARG A 94 5.01 4.20 -14.29
N ALA A 95 6.29 4.15 -13.95
CA ALA A 95 7.29 5.00 -14.57
C ALA A 95 8.45 4.13 -15.03
N GLU A 96 8.95 4.42 -16.23
CA GLU A 96 10.08 3.73 -16.80
C GLU A 96 11.21 4.74 -17.02
N PHE A 97 12.39 4.38 -16.54
CA PHE A 97 13.59 5.21 -16.69
C PHE A 97 14.69 4.38 -17.35
N ARG A 98 15.54 5.07 -18.09
CA ARG A 98 16.72 4.42 -18.63
C ARG A 98 17.75 4.23 -17.52
N ARG A 99 18.21 3.01 -17.38
CA ARG A 99 19.18 2.63 -16.35
C ARG A 99 20.41 3.54 -16.34
N GLU A 100 20.85 3.96 -17.52
CA GLU A 100 22.05 4.77 -17.68
C GLU A 100 21.88 6.21 -17.23
N TRP A 101 20.65 6.73 -17.32
CA TRP A 101 20.38 8.16 -17.13
C TRP A 101 19.63 8.48 -15.85
N VAL A 102 19.05 7.49 -15.21
CA VAL A 102 18.26 7.73 -14.00
C VAL A 102 19.19 8.11 -12.85
N ARG A 103 18.78 9.14 -12.11
CA ARG A 103 19.47 9.58 -10.91
C ARG A 103 18.69 9.14 -9.68
N VAL A 104 19.42 8.61 -8.72
CA VAL A 104 18.85 8.19 -7.44
C VAL A 104 19.40 9.12 -6.38
N GLU A 105 18.54 9.97 -5.83
CA GLU A 105 18.94 10.93 -4.82
C GLU A 105 18.01 10.86 -3.62
N PRO A 106 18.55 10.86 -2.39
CA PRO A 106 17.71 11.01 -1.21
C PRO A 106 17.16 12.43 -1.21
N ARG A 107 15.85 12.54 -1.11
CA ARG A 107 15.21 13.83 -1.07
C ARG A 107 15.41 14.44 0.31
N THR A 108 15.91 15.67 0.33
CA THR A 108 16.03 16.42 1.58
C THR A 108 14.70 17.11 1.86
N GLY A 109 14.19 16.95 3.08
CA GLY A 109 12.93 17.56 3.48
C GLY A 109 12.04 16.57 4.23
N ASP A 110 10.82 17.00 4.44
CA ASP A 110 9.84 16.16 5.14
C ASP A 110 9.60 14.86 4.39
N GLY A 111 9.84 13.74 5.09
CA GLY A 111 9.61 12.43 4.55
C GLY A 111 10.83 11.74 3.99
N SER A 112 11.89 12.45 3.67
CA SER A 112 13.16 11.87 3.23
C SER A 112 13.02 10.75 2.20
N LEU A 113 12.07 10.89 1.27
CA LEU A 113 11.84 9.89 0.24
C LEU A 113 13.01 9.86 -0.76
N ILE A 114 13.12 8.74 -1.46
CA ILE A 114 14.14 8.58 -2.49
C ILE A 114 13.56 9.08 -3.81
N GLU A 115 14.25 10.01 -4.44
CA GLU A 115 13.82 10.56 -5.72
C GLU A 115 14.56 9.87 -6.86
N LEU A 116 13.81 9.31 -7.79
CA LEU A 116 14.32 8.76 -9.04
C LEU A 116 13.96 9.73 -10.15
N SER A 117 14.95 10.28 -10.82
CA SER A 117 14.72 11.33 -11.82
C SER A 117 15.48 11.08 -13.10
N GLU A 118 14.88 11.50 -14.19
CA GLU A 118 15.46 11.44 -15.53
C GLU A 118 14.83 12.52 -16.40
N GLN A 119 15.62 13.45 -16.89
CA GLN A 119 15.20 14.43 -17.89
C GLN A 119 13.87 15.12 -17.56
N GLY A 120 13.77 15.67 -16.37
CA GLY A 120 12.57 16.40 -15.95
C GLY A 120 11.44 15.56 -15.42
N ARG A 121 11.55 14.23 -15.50
CA ARG A 121 10.58 13.34 -14.86
C ARG A 121 11.16 12.87 -13.55
N SER A 122 10.31 12.76 -12.55
CA SER A 122 10.74 12.27 -11.25
C SER A 122 9.62 11.49 -10.57
N ILE A 123 10.01 10.53 -9.75
CA ILE A 123 9.08 9.75 -8.94
C ILE A 123 9.74 9.52 -7.59
N ASN A 124 8.95 9.56 -6.53
CA ASN A 124 9.45 9.35 -5.17
C ASN A 124 9.09 7.96 -4.70
N VAL A 125 10.06 7.25 -4.14
CA VAL A 125 9.88 5.91 -3.60
C VAL A 125 10.39 5.85 -2.17
N GLY A 126 10.06 4.76 -1.46
CA GLY A 126 10.50 4.56 -0.09
C GLY A 126 9.46 4.94 0.94
N ARG A 127 8.22 5.22 0.54
CA ARG A 127 7.16 5.61 1.46
C ARG A 127 6.88 4.55 2.52
N TYR A 128 7.01 3.27 2.16
CA TYR A 128 6.72 2.15 3.06
C TYR A 128 7.96 1.59 3.76
N VAL A 129 9.09 2.27 3.61
CA VAL A 129 10.35 1.91 4.26
C VAL A 129 10.60 2.88 5.41
N ARG A 130 11.12 2.36 6.51
CA ARG A 130 11.47 3.21 7.64
C ARG A 130 12.45 4.30 7.22
N PRO A 131 12.27 5.54 7.70
CA PRO A 131 13.14 6.63 7.27
C PRO A 131 14.64 6.35 7.44
N GLU A 132 15.02 5.66 8.51
CA GLU A 132 16.41 5.33 8.76
C GLU A 132 17.00 4.31 7.78
N LEU A 133 16.14 3.55 7.08
CA LEU A 133 16.60 2.56 6.10
C LEU A 133 16.59 3.10 4.67
N ARG A 134 16.01 4.26 4.45
CA ARG A 134 15.92 4.84 3.10
C ARG A 134 17.28 5.15 2.47
N PRO A 135 18.26 5.70 3.21
CA PRO A 135 19.57 5.92 2.61
C PRO A 135 20.24 4.64 2.14
N ALA A 136 20.09 3.56 2.91
CA ALA A 136 20.65 2.26 2.53
C ALA A 136 19.98 1.73 1.27
N LEU A 137 18.63 1.87 1.17
CA LEU A 137 17.90 1.46 -0.01
C LEU A 137 18.31 2.26 -1.24
N ALA A 138 18.49 3.57 -1.09
CA ALA A 138 18.94 4.42 -2.20
C ALA A 138 20.30 3.95 -2.71
N GLN A 139 21.19 3.60 -1.80
CA GLN A 139 22.50 3.12 -2.18
C GLN A 139 22.44 1.76 -2.87
N GLU A 140 21.58 0.87 -2.41
CA GLU A 140 21.37 -0.42 -3.07
C GLU A 140 20.88 -0.24 -4.50
N ILE A 141 19.95 0.68 -4.71
CA ILE A 141 19.44 0.95 -6.05
C ILE A 141 20.54 1.52 -6.94
N ARG A 142 21.35 2.45 -6.40
CA ARG A 142 22.48 3.00 -7.15
C ARG A 142 23.48 1.92 -7.54
N MET A 143 23.80 1.04 -6.62
CA MET A 143 24.75 -0.05 -6.89
C MET A 143 24.19 -1.01 -7.93
N ALA A 144 22.92 -1.32 -7.86
CA ALA A 144 22.27 -2.18 -8.85
C ALA A 144 22.27 -1.56 -10.23
N LEU A 145 22.10 -0.23 -10.32
CA LEU A 145 22.11 0.48 -11.59
C LEU A 145 23.50 0.50 -12.22
N ARG A 146 24.53 0.56 -11.39
CA ARG A 146 25.93 0.52 -11.85
C ARG A 146 26.38 -0.91 -12.10
N GLY A 147 25.82 -1.84 -11.37
CA GLY A 147 26.15 -3.24 -11.47
C GLY A 147 25.69 -3.84 -12.78
N ARG A 148 26.20 -5.01 -13.07
CA ARG A 148 25.90 -5.70 -14.32
C ARG A 148 25.03 -6.91 -14.11
#